data_9e7e19162d8ad053261febadbe9aa93a
#
_entry.id   9e7e19162d8ad053261febadbe9aa93a
#
_cell.length_a   1.000
_cell.length_b   1.000
_cell.length_c   1.000
_cell.angle_alpha   90.00
_cell.angle_beta   90.00
_cell.angle_gamma   90.00
#
_symmetry.space_group_name_H-M   'P 1'
#
loop_
_entity.id
_entity.type
_entity.pdbx_description
1 polymer ?
#
loop_
_entity_poly.entity_id
_entity_poly.type
_entity_poly.pdbx_seq_one_letter_code
_entity_poly.pdbx_strand_id
1 'polypeptide(L)'
;ETLSWYFDKPVFASEGFVVMAGSLIDYFINNLNYAKDFVHFEKIASKAKKNNIFIIPSLLGLGTPWWSSKSNGSIYGLDSKTTHEDICLAVFESIGFQIKAALDALKKHSNINIKKISIDGKLSSSKLMRRILSSLICQDFYFSDNSDITAIGATLIASNNKFLSNMKKTKYLFSQNKMHDHLINKYYVWNKLVNNSINTKI
;
A
#
# COMPACT_ATOMS: atom_id res chain seq x y z
N GLU A 1 11.06 -2.84 17.51
CA GLU A 1 12.15 -3.44 16.73
C GLU A 1 12.03 -4.95 16.73
N THR A 2 12.25 -5.57 15.58
CA THR A 2 12.16 -7.00 15.35
C THR A 2 13.51 -7.52 14.89
N LEU A 3 13.93 -8.71 15.33
CA LEU A 3 15.07 -9.40 14.75
C LEU A 3 14.71 -9.80 13.32
N SER A 4 15.31 -9.13 12.32
CA SER A 4 15.03 -9.38 10.92
C SER A 4 15.72 -10.63 10.41
N TRP A 5 17.02 -10.74 10.66
CA TRP A 5 17.83 -11.92 10.36
C TRP A 5 19.09 -11.96 11.22
N TYR A 6 19.67 -13.14 11.28
CA TYR A 6 20.96 -13.38 11.91
C TYR A 6 21.88 -14.03 10.86
N PHE A 7 22.99 -13.37 10.57
CA PHE A 7 24.04 -13.92 9.69
C PHE A 7 25.32 -14.08 10.52
N ASP A 8 26.23 -13.12 10.49
CA ASP A 8 27.38 -13.08 11.42
C ASP A 8 27.04 -12.33 12.70
N LYS A 9 26.04 -11.48 12.64
CA LYS A 9 25.51 -10.66 13.75
C LYS A 9 24.02 -10.44 13.57
N PRO A 10 23.27 -10.19 14.66
CA PRO A 10 21.84 -9.87 14.57
C PRO A 10 21.64 -8.55 13.81
N VAL A 11 20.65 -8.55 12.92
CA VAL A 11 20.17 -7.35 12.23
C VAL A 11 18.74 -7.09 12.65
N PHE A 12 18.49 -5.92 13.22
CA PHE A 12 17.17 -5.49 13.66
C PHE A 12 16.52 -4.58 12.63
N ALA A 13 15.20 -4.64 12.57
CA ALA A 13 14.39 -3.75 11.75
C ALA A 13 13.20 -3.21 12.55
N SER A 14 12.73 -2.02 12.16
CA SER A 14 11.41 -1.55 12.56
C SER A 14 10.42 -1.96 11.47
N GLU A 15 9.31 -2.58 11.87
CA GLU A 15 8.35 -3.17 10.96
C GLU A 15 6.98 -2.52 11.12
N GLY A 16 6.31 -2.23 10.01
CA GLY A 16 4.92 -1.81 9.96
C GLY A 16 4.12 -2.81 9.12
N PHE A 17 2.93 -3.16 9.57
CA PHE A 17 2.10 -4.19 8.97
C PHE A 17 0.80 -3.63 8.38
N VAL A 18 0.50 -3.97 7.13
CA VAL A 18 -0.76 -3.70 6.44
C VAL A 18 -1.50 -5.01 6.27
N VAL A 19 -2.64 -5.18 6.94
CA VAL A 19 -3.39 -6.45 6.99
C VAL A 19 -3.90 -6.86 5.61
N MET A 20 -4.48 -5.91 4.88
CA MET A 20 -5.04 -6.16 3.55
C MET A 20 -4.46 -5.19 2.53
N ALA A 21 -3.65 -5.71 1.61
CA ALA A 21 -3.12 -5.00 0.46
C ALA A 21 -3.62 -5.67 -0.84
N GLY A 22 -2.85 -6.58 -1.44
CA GLY A 22 -3.28 -7.33 -2.62
C GLY A 22 -4.56 -8.14 -2.39
N SER A 23 -4.70 -8.74 -1.21
CA SER A 23 -5.89 -9.48 -0.80
C SER A 23 -7.18 -8.64 -0.78
N LEU A 24 -7.09 -7.31 -0.59
CA LEU A 24 -8.24 -6.44 -0.72
C LEU A 24 -8.75 -6.39 -2.17
N ILE A 25 -7.84 -6.28 -3.14
CA ILE A 25 -8.19 -6.31 -4.56
C ILE A 25 -8.78 -7.68 -4.93
N ASP A 26 -8.15 -8.76 -4.45
CA ASP A 26 -8.66 -10.13 -4.67
C ASP A 26 -10.07 -10.30 -4.08
N TYR A 27 -10.37 -9.71 -2.92
CA TYR A 27 -11.72 -9.71 -2.36
C TYR A 27 -12.73 -9.00 -3.27
N PHE A 28 -12.42 -7.83 -3.80
CA PHE A 28 -13.30 -7.13 -4.74
C PHE A 28 -13.48 -7.89 -6.05
N ILE A 29 -12.47 -8.61 -6.52
CA ILE A 29 -12.56 -9.44 -7.73
C ILE A 29 -13.38 -10.68 -7.46
N ASN A 30 -13.00 -11.51 -6.49
CA ASN A 30 -13.50 -12.86 -6.31
C ASN A 30 -14.84 -12.93 -5.55
N ASN A 31 -15.07 -12.02 -4.58
CA ASN A 31 -16.26 -12.03 -3.76
C ASN A 31 -17.33 -11.04 -4.25
N LEU A 32 -16.91 -9.89 -4.78
CA LEU A 32 -17.83 -8.84 -5.21
C LEU A 32 -17.96 -8.74 -6.73
N ASN A 33 -17.21 -9.53 -7.50
CA ASN A 33 -17.24 -9.60 -8.97
C ASN A 33 -16.99 -8.25 -9.67
N TYR A 34 -16.12 -7.40 -9.11
CA TYR A 34 -15.83 -6.07 -9.67
C TYR A 34 -14.98 -6.14 -10.94
N ALA A 35 -14.24 -7.21 -11.18
CA ALA A 35 -13.48 -7.42 -12.40
C ALA A 35 -13.16 -8.91 -12.57
N LYS A 36 -12.74 -9.30 -13.79
CA LYS A 36 -12.34 -10.69 -14.07
C LYS A 36 -10.96 -11.06 -13.51
N ASP A 37 -10.06 -10.08 -13.38
CA ASP A 37 -8.69 -10.26 -12.92
C ASP A 37 -8.09 -8.92 -12.48
N PHE A 38 -6.88 -8.95 -11.90
CA PHE A 38 -6.15 -7.78 -11.44
C PHE A 38 -5.91 -6.73 -12.54
N VAL A 39 -5.53 -7.16 -13.74
CA VAL A 39 -5.23 -6.24 -14.85
C VAL A 39 -6.50 -5.51 -15.27
N HIS A 40 -7.63 -6.21 -15.32
CA HIS A 40 -8.93 -5.63 -15.62
C HIS A 40 -9.37 -4.67 -14.51
N PHE A 41 -9.17 -5.02 -13.23
CA PHE A 41 -9.47 -4.16 -12.08
C PHE A 41 -8.67 -2.84 -12.13
N GLU A 42 -7.35 -2.90 -12.39
CA GLU A 42 -6.51 -1.72 -12.58
C GLU A 42 -6.95 -0.86 -13.78
N LYS A 43 -7.34 -1.50 -14.89
CA LYS A 43 -7.84 -0.80 -16.08
C LYS A 43 -9.14 -0.04 -15.79
N ILE A 44 -10.05 -0.61 -15.01
CA ILE A 44 -11.29 0.04 -14.56
C ILE A 44 -10.92 1.22 -13.66
N ALA A 45 -10.16 1.00 -12.61
CA ALA A 45 -9.74 2.04 -11.66
C ALA A 45 -9.03 3.21 -12.34
N SER A 46 -8.24 2.94 -13.40
CA SER A 46 -7.50 3.96 -14.13
C SER A 46 -8.37 4.90 -14.96
N LYS A 47 -9.64 4.58 -15.18
CA LYS A 47 -10.62 5.44 -15.88
C LYS A 47 -11.32 6.42 -14.95
N ALA A 48 -11.27 6.15 -13.65
CA ALA A 48 -11.93 7.01 -12.66
C ALA A 48 -11.36 8.42 -12.69
N LYS A 49 -12.26 9.38 -12.47
CA LYS A 49 -11.91 10.77 -12.21
C LYS A 49 -11.62 10.98 -10.72
N LYS A 50 -11.31 12.21 -10.33
CA LYS A 50 -11.25 12.58 -8.90
C LYS A 50 -12.61 12.36 -8.26
N ASN A 51 -12.63 11.62 -7.14
CA ASN A 51 -13.84 11.34 -6.38
C ASN A 51 -13.59 11.50 -4.88
N ASN A 52 -14.66 11.45 -4.10
CA ASN A 52 -14.64 11.52 -2.64
C ASN A 52 -15.06 10.19 -1.99
N ILE A 53 -14.83 9.08 -2.69
CA ILE A 53 -15.09 7.74 -2.15
C ILE A 53 -13.90 7.31 -1.28
N PHE A 54 -14.19 6.82 -0.08
CA PHE A 54 -13.20 6.32 0.86
C PHE A 54 -13.55 4.89 1.25
N ILE A 55 -12.55 4.02 1.24
CA ILE A 55 -12.67 2.64 1.71
C ILE A 55 -11.81 2.48 2.96
N ILE A 56 -12.44 2.01 4.04
CA ILE A 56 -11.72 1.51 5.21
C ILE A 56 -11.60 0.01 5.04
N PRO A 57 -10.39 -0.54 4.78
CA PRO A 57 -10.22 -1.93 4.39
C PRO A 57 -10.08 -2.87 5.59
N SER A 58 -10.92 -2.68 6.61
CA SER A 58 -10.87 -3.43 7.87
C SER A 58 -11.72 -4.70 7.83
N LEU A 59 -11.55 -5.53 6.79
CA LEU A 59 -12.27 -6.81 6.69
C LEU A 59 -11.71 -7.86 7.67
N LEU A 60 -10.44 -7.73 8.02
CA LEU A 60 -9.73 -8.58 9.00
C LEU A 60 -9.05 -7.72 10.08
N GLY A 61 -9.58 -6.51 10.32
CA GLY A 61 -8.95 -5.52 11.18
C GLY A 61 -7.96 -4.61 10.46
N LEU A 62 -7.32 -3.73 11.23
CA LEU A 62 -6.33 -2.76 10.78
C LEU A 62 -4.97 -3.03 11.44
N GLY A 63 -3.90 -2.96 10.65
CA GLY A 63 -2.53 -3.06 11.13
C GLY A 63 -1.97 -1.73 11.65
N THR A 64 -0.70 -1.46 11.35
CA THR A 64 0.00 -0.25 11.78
C THR A 64 -0.63 1.01 11.19
N PRO A 65 -0.85 2.07 12.02
CA PRO A 65 -0.52 2.20 13.44
C PRO A 65 -1.63 1.79 14.41
N TRP A 66 -2.78 1.38 13.92
CA TRP A 66 -4.00 1.24 14.73
C TRP A 66 -4.07 -0.05 15.54
N TRP A 67 -3.56 -1.16 14.99
CA TRP A 67 -3.60 -2.50 15.62
C TRP A 67 -4.98 -2.83 16.19
N SER A 68 -6.03 -2.66 15.37
CA SER A 68 -7.43 -2.78 15.81
C SER A 68 -8.18 -3.86 15.04
N SER A 69 -8.84 -4.74 15.77
CA SER A 69 -9.84 -5.68 15.25
C SER A 69 -11.29 -5.18 15.38
N LYS A 70 -11.49 -3.99 15.95
CA LYS A 70 -12.82 -3.45 16.28
C LYS A 70 -13.51 -2.73 15.12
N SER A 71 -12.74 -2.30 14.12
CA SER A 71 -13.28 -1.61 12.95
C SER A 71 -13.78 -2.62 11.92
N ASN A 72 -14.91 -2.33 11.30
CA ASN A 72 -15.42 -3.06 10.14
C ASN A 72 -15.00 -2.40 8.83
N GLY A 73 -14.92 -3.19 7.75
CA GLY A 73 -14.75 -2.66 6.40
C GLY A 73 -15.92 -1.73 6.04
N SER A 74 -15.63 -0.56 5.49
CA SER A 74 -16.65 0.46 5.22
C SER A 74 -16.33 1.23 3.95
N ILE A 75 -17.39 1.69 3.28
CA ILE A 75 -17.30 2.59 2.11
C ILE A 75 -18.04 3.88 2.48
N TYR A 76 -17.38 5.02 2.33
CA TYR A 76 -17.92 6.34 2.61
C TYR A 76 -17.95 7.20 1.34
N GLY A 77 -18.88 8.16 1.30
CA GLY A 77 -18.93 9.16 0.23
C GLY A 77 -19.71 8.69 -1.01
N LEU A 78 -20.50 7.60 -0.91
CA LEU A 78 -21.37 7.17 -2.00
C LEU A 78 -22.47 8.21 -2.26
N ASP A 79 -22.68 8.52 -3.52
CA ASP A 79 -23.78 9.34 -4.01
C ASP A 79 -24.40 8.74 -5.29
N SER A 80 -25.43 9.38 -5.83
CA SER A 80 -26.12 8.91 -7.05
C SER A 80 -25.27 8.97 -8.33
N LYS A 81 -24.08 9.57 -8.29
CA LYS A 81 -23.14 9.70 -9.42
C LYS A 81 -21.94 8.79 -9.26
N THR A 82 -21.82 8.09 -8.14
CA THR A 82 -20.71 7.16 -7.89
C THR A 82 -20.70 6.05 -8.92
N THR A 83 -19.57 5.87 -9.55
CA THR A 83 -19.38 4.86 -10.59
C THR A 83 -18.59 3.65 -10.08
N HIS A 84 -18.63 2.58 -10.84
CA HIS A 84 -17.83 1.39 -10.60
C HIS A 84 -16.33 1.69 -10.59
N GLU A 85 -15.89 2.56 -11.51
CA GLU A 85 -14.52 3.03 -11.61
C GLU A 85 -14.05 3.77 -10.35
N ASP A 86 -14.93 4.57 -9.75
CA ASP A 86 -14.62 5.34 -8.54
C ASP A 86 -14.35 4.41 -7.35
N ILE A 87 -15.13 3.33 -7.21
CA ILE A 87 -14.93 2.34 -6.16
C ILE A 87 -13.62 1.57 -6.39
N CYS A 88 -13.34 1.14 -7.62
CA CYS A 88 -12.09 0.47 -7.94
C CYS A 88 -10.86 1.35 -7.65
N LEU A 89 -10.94 2.65 -7.97
CA LEU A 89 -9.87 3.60 -7.63
C LEU A 89 -9.70 3.74 -6.12
N ALA A 90 -10.79 3.87 -5.38
CA ALA A 90 -10.77 4.01 -3.92
C ALA A 90 -10.15 2.78 -3.23
N VAL A 91 -10.26 1.57 -3.79
CA VAL A 91 -9.54 0.38 -3.32
C VAL A 91 -8.03 0.58 -3.42
N PHE A 92 -7.50 1.01 -4.56
CA PHE A 92 -6.07 1.29 -4.72
C PHE A 92 -5.60 2.40 -3.79
N GLU A 93 -6.37 3.47 -3.66
CA GLU A 93 -6.05 4.59 -2.78
C GLU A 93 -6.01 4.16 -1.31
N SER A 94 -6.95 3.33 -0.87
CA SER A 94 -6.99 2.83 0.52
C SER A 94 -5.76 2.00 0.87
N ILE A 95 -5.24 1.20 -0.05
CA ILE A 95 -3.98 0.47 0.12
C ILE A 95 -2.82 1.46 0.26
N GLY A 96 -2.76 2.46 -0.62
CA GLY A 96 -1.75 3.52 -0.56
C GLY A 96 -1.80 4.28 0.77
N PHE A 97 -2.99 4.59 1.27
CA PHE A 97 -3.20 5.30 2.54
C PHE A 97 -2.73 4.47 3.74
N GLN A 98 -2.98 3.16 3.76
CA GLN A 98 -2.45 2.28 4.82
C GLN A 98 -0.92 2.26 4.80
N ILE A 99 -0.30 2.13 3.62
CA ILE A 99 1.17 2.15 3.47
C ILE A 99 1.73 3.51 3.95
N LYS A 100 1.10 4.61 3.58
CA LYS A 100 1.48 5.95 4.04
C LYS A 100 1.38 6.07 5.56
N ALA A 101 0.30 5.60 6.17
CA ALA A 101 0.10 5.64 7.61
C ALA A 101 1.16 4.80 8.36
N ALA A 102 1.46 3.60 7.87
CA ALA A 102 2.52 2.76 8.43
C ALA A 102 3.90 3.44 8.31
N LEU A 103 4.20 4.04 7.16
CA LEU A 103 5.46 4.76 6.92
C LEU A 103 5.60 5.98 7.83
N ASP A 104 4.51 6.76 8.02
CA ASP A 104 4.50 7.92 8.91
C ASP A 104 4.70 7.49 10.38
N ALA A 105 4.09 6.39 10.80
CA ALA A 105 4.28 5.82 12.11
C ALA A 105 5.75 5.38 12.34
N LEU A 106 6.34 4.69 11.37
CA LEU A 106 7.75 4.27 11.44
C LEU A 106 8.69 5.48 11.54
N LYS A 107 8.48 6.52 10.71
CA LYS A 107 9.28 7.76 10.77
C LYS A 107 9.18 8.44 12.12
N LYS A 108 7.97 8.50 12.70
CA LYS A 108 7.72 9.14 13.99
C LYS A 108 8.36 8.39 15.16
N HIS A 109 8.28 7.05 15.15
CA HIS A 109 8.76 6.25 16.30
C HIS A 109 10.25 5.96 16.26
N SER A 110 10.83 5.80 15.08
CA SER A 110 12.24 5.41 14.94
C SER A 110 13.19 6.59 14.84
N ASN A 111 12.67 7.81 14.67
CA ASN A 111 13.45 9.02 14.38
C ASN A 111 14.46 8.83 13.22
N ILE A 112 14.12 7.92 12.27
CA ILE A 112 14.98 7.50 11.18
C ILE A 112 14.76 8.41 9.97
N ASN A 113 15.84 8.96 9.44
CA ASN A 113 15.81 9.59 8.13
C ASN A 113 15.89 8.53 7.03
N ILE A 114 14.76 8.25 6.38
CA ILE A 114 14.68 7.26 5.30
C ILE A 114 15.32 7.84 4.04
N LYS A 115 16.53 7.39 3.74
CA LYS A 115 17.32 7.85 2.57
C LYS A 115 16.90 7.17 1.27
N LYS A 116 16.40 5.93 1.33
CA LYS A 116 16.05 5.13 0.16
C LYS A 116 14.84 4.26 0.45
N ILE A 117 13.87 4.28 -0.46
CA ILE A 117 12.70 3.40 -0.43
C ILE A 117 12.80 2.43 -1.59
N SER A 118 12.55 1.16 -1.32
CA SER A 118 12.37 0.13 -2.34
C SER A 118 10.99 -0.50 -2.17
N ILE A 119 10.29 -0.67 -3.28
CA ILE A 119 8.94 -1.25 -3.32
C ILE A 119 9.02 -2.50 -4.19
N ASP A 120 8.67 -3.63 -3.60
CA ASP A 120 8.75 -4.93 -4.23
C ASP A 120 7.41 -5.69 -4.05
N GLY A 121 7.26 -6.82 -4.73
CA GLY A 121 6.06 -7.65 -4.69
C GLY A 121 5.08 -7.35 -5.83
N LYS A 122 4.03 -8.16 -5.95
CA LYS A 122 3.10 -8.17 -7.10
C LYS A 122 2.46 -6.79 -7.37
N LEU A 123 2.09 -6.05 -6.32
CA LEU A 123 1.50 -4.72 -6.47
C LEU A 123 2.47 -3.67 -7.01
N SER A 124 3.79 -3.88 -6.87
CA SER A 124 4.79 -2.94 -7.41
C SER A 124 4.81 -2.89 -8.94
N SER A 125 4.26 -3.91 -9.63
CA SER A 125 4.13 -3.92 -11.08
C SER A 125 3.00 -2.99 -11.59
N SER A 126 2.03 -2.65 -10.74
CA SER A 126 0.91 -1.77 -11.09
C SER A 126 1.36 -0.33 -11.33
N LYS A 127 1.08 0.19 -12.52
CA LYS A 127 1.35 1.60 -12.87
C LYS A 127 0.52 2.56 -12.02
N LEU A 128 -0.73 2.21 -11.73
CA LEU A 128 -1.63 3.01 -10.91
C LEU A 128 -1.12 3.07 -9.46
N MET A 129 -0.74 1.92 -8.87
CA MET A 129 -0.20 1.88 -7.51
C MET A 129 1.09 2.68 -7.38
N ARG A 130 2.01 2.58 -8.35
CA ARG A 130 3.25 3.40 -8.36
C ARG A 130 2.94 4.90 -8.36
N ARG A 131 1.96 5.34 -9.15
CA ARG A 131 1.52 6.75 -9.17
C ARG A 131 0.96 7.20 -7.83
N ILE A 132 0.09 6.38 -7.23
CA ILE A 132 -0.51 6.66 -5.91
C ILE A 132 0.59 6.74 -4.85
N LEU A 133 1.47 5.74 -4.78
CA LEU A 133 2.54 5.70 -3.79
C LEU A 133 3.54 6.85 -3.98
N SER A 134 3.91 7.19 -5.21
CA SER A 134 4.77 8.35 -5.48
C SER A 134 4.16 9.64 -4.93
N SER A 135 2.85 9.84 -5.16
CA SER A 135 2.13 11.02 -4.67
C SER A 135 2.03 11.06 -3.14
N LEU A 136 1.91 9.90 -2.47
CA LEU A 136 1.75 9.81 -1.02
C LEU A 136 3.08 9.83 -0.25
N ILE A 137 4.11 9.19 -0.80
CA ILE A 137 5.45 9.09 -0.18
C ILE A 137 6.22 10.41 -0.31
N CYS A 138 5.96 11.19 -1.37
CA CYS A 138 6.57 12.50 -1.66
C CYS A 138 8.09 12.42 -1.84
N GLN A 139 8.61 11.30 -2.34
CA GLN A 139 10.02 11.13 -2.68
C GLN A 139 10.22 10.05 -3.72
N ASP A 140 11.39 10.01 -4.34
CA ASP A 140 11.78 8.95 -5.27
C ASP A 140 11.83 7.60 -4.58
N PHE A 141 11.46 6.55 -5.31
CA PHE A 141 11.61 5.17 -4.85
C PHE A 141 12.09 4.25 -5.98
N TYR A 142 12.57 3.07 -5.60
CA TYR A 142 12.98 2.03 -6.50
C TYR A 142 11.96 0.91 -6.50
N PHE A 143 11.70 0.32 -7.65
CA PHE A 143 10.88 -0.88 -7.75
C PHE A 143 11.56 -1.96 -8.58
N SER A 144 11.19 -3.21 -8.35
CA SER A 144 11.62 -4.35 -9.14
C SER A 144 10.46 -4.84 -10.00
N ASP A 145 10.78 -5.23 -11.24
CA ASP A 145 9.81 -5.90 -12.11
C ASP A 145 9.67 -7.40 -11.78
N ASN A 146 10.51 -7.90 -10.86
CA ASN A 146 10.44 -9.28 -10.41
C ASN A 146 9.51 -9.40 -9.19
N SER A 147 8.50 -10.27 -9.29
CA SER A 147 7.53 -10.52 -8.22
C SER A 147 8.07 -11.42 -7.10
N ASP A 148 9.15 -12.18 -7.36
CA ASP A 148 9.62 -13.25 -6.49
C ASP A 148 10.88 -12.88 -5.69
N ILE A 149 10.98 -11.60 -5.30
CA ILE A 149 12.12 -11.04 -4.56
C ILE A 149 12.40 -11.82 -3.28
N THR A 150 11.37 -12.25 -2.56
CA THR A 150 11.52 -13.03 -1.31
C THR A 150 12.20 -14.37 -1.58
N ALA A 151 11.79 -15.09 -2.63
CA ALA A 151 12.41 -16.36 -3.01
C ALA A 151 13.87 -16.17 -3.45
N ILE A 152 14.14 -15.10 -4.22
CA ILE A 152 15.50 -14.74 -4.62
C ILE A 152 16.35 -14.40 -3.40
N GLY A 153 15.84 -13.62 -2.46
CA GLY A 153 16.53 -13.29 -1.21
C GLY A 153 16.88 -14.53 -0.39
N ALA A 154 15.91 -15.44 -0.22
CA ALA A 154 16.15 -16.72 0.46
C ALA A 154 17.23 -17.56 -0.24
N THR A 155 17.21 -17.64 -1.57
CA THR A 155 18.21 -18.36 -2.38
C THR A 155 19.60 -17.74 -2.22
N LEU A 156 19.71 -16.42 -2.22
CA LEU A 156 20.97 -15.70 -2.02
C LEU A 156 21.57 -16.01 -0.64
N ILE A 157 20.75 -15.98 0.40
CA ILE A 157 21.20 -16.34 1.76
C ILE A 157 21.65 -17.79 1.81
N ALA A 158 20.85 -18.73 1.28
CA ALA A 158 21.15 -20.16 1.28
C ALA A 158 22.43 -20.51 0.49
N SER A 159 22.72 -19.76 -0.58
CA SER A 159 23.91 -19.94 -1.42
C SER A 159 25.15 -19.20 -0.90
N ASN A 160 25.06 -18.57 0.26
CA ASN A 160 26.12 -17.73 0.84
C ASN A 160 26.59 -16.63 -0.15
N ASN A 161 25.62 -15.98 -0.81
CA ASN A 161 25.80 -14.93 -1.83
C ASN A 161 26.60 -15.36 -3.08
N LYS A 162 26.74 -16.68 -3.33
CA LYS A 162 27.45 -17.17 -4.54
C LYS A 162 26.73 -16.84 -5.84
N PHE A 163 25.42 -16.62 -5.78
CA PHE A 163 24.59 -16.23 -6.93
C PHE A 163 24.10 -14.79 -6.75
N LEU A 164 24.97 -13.82 -6.87
CA LEU A 164 24.57 -12.41 -6.99
C LEU A 164 23.80 -12.23 -8.30
N SER A 165 22.49 -12.27 -8.24
CA SER A 165 21.68 -11.83 -9.37
C SER A 165 21.80 -10.31 -9.49
N ASN A 166 22.14 -9.83 -10.68
CA ASN A 166 22.06 -8.41 -11.04
C ASN A 166 20.60 -7.99 -11.13
N MET A 167 19.93 -7.92 -9.98
CA MET A 167 18.55 -7.44 -9.94
C MET A 167 18.51 -5.97 -10.31
N LYS A 168 18.02 -5.69 -11.49
CA LYS A 168 17.78 -4.31 -11.93
C LYS A 168 16.58 -3.77 -11.15
N LYS A 169 16.79 -2.70 -10.41
CA LYS A 169 15.71 -1.89 -9.82
C LYS A 169 15.57 -0.62 -10.63
N THR A 170 14.35 -0.37 -11.08
CA THR A 170 14.04 0.87 -11.81
C THR A 170 13.68 1.96 -10.80
N LYS A 171 14.29 3.13 -10.97
CA LYS A 171 13.97 4.32 -10.17
C LYS A 171 12.67 4.95 -10.68
N TYR A 172 11.72 5.17 -9.79
CA TYR A 172 10.51 5.95 -10.06
C TYR A 172 10.67 7.34 -9.46
N LEU A 173 10.65 8.35 -10.32
CA LEU A 173 10.84 9.73 -9.90
C LEU A 173 9.53 10.30 -9.36
N PHE A 174 9.61 10.91 -8.18
CA PHE A 174 8.51 11.71 -7.65
C PHE A 174 8.34 12.98 -8.48
N SER A 175 7.09 13.29 -8.80
CA SER A 175 6.72 14.54 -9.46
C SER A 175 5.54 15.14 -8.73
N GLN A 176 5.73 16.31 -8.13
CA GLN A 176 4.63 17.06 -7.52
C GLN A 176 3.67 17.55 -8.61
N ASN A 177 2.41 17.17 -8.49
CA ASN A 177 1.36 17.52 -9.45
C ASN A 177 0.00 17.62 -8.75
N LYS A 178 -1.04 18.01 -9.48
CA LYS A 178 -2.42 18.14 -8.95
C LYS A 178 -2.97 16.85 -8.32
N MET A 179 -2.46 15.68 -8.69
CA MET A 179 -2.82 14.40 -8.08
C MET A 179 -2.22 14.27 -6.69
N HIS A 180 -0.98 14.73 -6.49
CA HIS A 180 -0.33 14.75 -5.18
C HIS A 180 -1.16 15.52 -4.15
N ASP A 181 -1.50 16.79 -4.41
CA ASP A 181 -2.25 17.61 -3.47
C ASP A 181 -3.61 16.99 -3.14
N HIS A 182 -4.29 16.46 -4.17
CA HIS A 182 -5.57 15.78 -3.98
C HIS A 182 -5.45 14.53 -3.08
N LEU A 183 -4.48 13.66 -3.34
CA LEU A 183 -4.30 12.43 -2.56
C LEU A 183 -3.85 12.70 -1.12
N ILE A 184 -3.00 13.69 -0.89
CA ILE A 184 -2.59 14.09 0.46
C ILE A 184 -3.80 14.60 1.25
N ASN A 185 -4.62 15.48 0.68
CA ASN A 185 -5.83 15.95 1.33
C ASN A 185 -6.81 14.79 1.60
N LYS A 186 -6.98 13.90 0.63
CA LYS A 186 -7.82 12.72 0.75
C LYS A 186 -7.32 11.76 1.83
N TYR A 187 -6.01 11.57 1.95
CA TYR A 187 -5.39 10.79 3.03
C TYR A 187 -5.73 11.32 4.42
N TYR A 188 -5.67 12.63 4.64
CA TYR A 188 -6.03 13.21 5.94
C TYR A 188 -7.49 12.99 6.30
N VAL A 189 -8.40 13.10 5.34
CA VAL A 189 -9.84 12.79 5.55
C VAL A 189 -10.01 11.31 5.85
N TRP A 190 -9.39 10.44 5.06
CA TRP A 190 -9.44 8.99 5.26
C TRP A 190 -8.93 8.57 6.65
N ASN A 191 -7.84 9.16 7.11
CA ASN A 191 -7.27 8.86 8.44
C ASN A 191 -8.25 9.26 9.57
N LYS A 192 -8.95 10.38 9.44
CA LYS A 192 -10.04 10.77 10.38
C LYS A 192 -11.17 9.74 10.37
N LEU A 193 -11.60 9.28 9.21
CA LEU A 193 -12.65 8.25 9.08
C LEU A 193 -12.24 6.93 9.74
N VAL A 194 -10.99 6.50 9.55
CA VAL A 194 -10.43 5.31 10.22
C VAL A 194 -10.49 5.48 11.74
N ASN A 195 -9.99 6.58 12.27
CA ASN A 195 -9.99 6.81 13.72
C ASN A 195 -11.41 6.83 14.30
N ASN A 196 -12.37 7.41 13.58
CA ASN A 196 -13.78 7.39 13.99
C ASN A 196 -14.34 5.96 13.97
N SER A 197 -14.04 5.17 12.93
CA SER A 197 -14.55 3.79 12.81
C SER A 197 -14.07 2.86 13.94
N ILE A 198 -12.87 3.09 14.47
CA ILE A 198 -12.32 2.33 15.60
C ILE A 198 -13.01 2.69 16.93
N ASN A 199 -13.40 3.95 17.07
CA ASN A 199 -14.02 4.47 18.29
C ASN A 199 -15.53 4.25 18.34
N THR A 200 -16.17 4.01 17.19
CA THR A 200 -17.61 3.76 17.13
C THR A 200 -17.85 2.27 17.42
N LYS A 201 -18.51 1.97 18.53
CA LYS A 201 -19.07 0.64 18.79
C LYS A 201 -20.29 0.45 17.89
N ILE A 202 -20.23 -0.44 16.92
CA ILE A 202 -21.39 -0.96 16.20
C ILE A 202 -21.88 -2.19 16.91
#